data_931abaf69be2aad1997de01bcf68ba5b
#
_entry.id   931abaf69be2aad1997de01bcf68ba5b
#
_cell.length_a   1.000
_cell.length_b   1.000
_cell.length_c   1.000
_cell.angle_alpha   90.00
_cell.angle_beta   90.00
_cell.angle_gamma   90.00
#
_symmetry.space_group_name_H-M   'P 1'
#
loop_
_entity.id
_entity.type
_entity.pdbx_description
1 polymer ?
#
loop_
_entity_poly.entity_id
_entity_poly.type
_entity_poly.pdbx_seq_one_letter_code
_entity_poly.pdbx_strand_id
1 'polypeptide(L)'
;RQEPYRVRRIERQIRQLTAEKAHTQGIKEKLYGDYADEILTREDFLNYNELYSKRIEEYDHKITELEAERQNLQNAPNAYPFLDVYRKYRKLEEITRPMVVELIEKIEVYEGNRVEITFRFQDEIADLLEELHQKQLGQHEVSA
;
A
#
# COMPACT_ATOMS: atom_id res chain seq x y z
N ARG A 1 -8.07 1.40 -4.71
CA ARG A 1 -7.19 0.67 -5.66
C ARG A 1 -5.75 1.20 -5.75
N GLN A 2 -5.47 2.39 -5.23
CA GLN A 2 -4.09 2.87 -5.11
C GLN A 2 -3.33 2.21 -3.96
N GLU A 3 -4.00 1.75 -2.92
CA GLU A 3 -3.39 1.12 -1.75
C GLU A 3 -2.57 -0.14 -2.07
N PRO A 4 -3.07 -1.12 -2.87
CA PRO A 4 -2.26 -2.30 -3.20
C PRO A 4 -0.99 -1.95 -3.99
N TYR A 5 -1.03 -0.93 -4.84
CA TYR A 5 0.14 -0.47 -5.59
C TYR A 5 1.15 0.22 -4.66
N ARG A 6 0.67 1.07 -3.74
CA ARG A 6 1.53 1.73 -2.74
C ARG A 6 2.18 0.72 -1.81
N VAL A 7 1.43 -0.26 -1.32
CA VAL A 7 1.95 -1.34 -0.48
C VAL A 7 3.04 -2.12 -1.21
N ARG A 8 2.83 -2.53 -2.45
CA ARG A 8 3.83 -3.24 -3.26
C ARG A 8 5.10 -2.41 -3.50
N ARG A 9 4.94 -1.11 -3.69
CA ARG A 9 6.07 -0.19 -3.84
C ARG A 9 6.89 -0.13 -2.56
N ILE A 10 6.24 0.02 -1.41
CA ILE A 10 6.90 0.03 -0.10
C ILE A 10 7.61 -1.29 0.17
N GLU A 11 6.99 -2.42 -0.08
CA GLU A 11 7.59 -3.74 0.07
C GLU A 11 8.84 -3.92 -0.80
N ARG A 12 8.81 -3.39 -2.01
CA ARG A 12 9.99 -3.38 -2.90
C ARG A 12 11.12 -2.55 -2.32
N GLN A 13 10.82 -1.35 -1.80
CA GLN A 13 11.80 -0.49 -1.14
C GLN A 13 12.40 -1.16 0.10
N ILE A 14 11.59 -1.80 0.93
CA ILE A 14 12.05 -2.56 2.10
C ILE A 14 13.00 -3.67 1.68
N ARG A 15 12.66 -4.46 0.67
CA ARG A 15 13.55 -5.51 0.16
C ARG A 15 14.89 -4.97 -0.33
N GLN A 16 14.87 -3.85 -1.07
CA GLN A 16 16.09 -3.20 -1.56
C GLN A 16 16.96 -2.71 -0.42
N LEU A 17 16.40 -1.99 0.55
CA LEU A 17 17.14 -1.49 1.71
C LEU A 17 17.68 -2.62 2.58
N THR A 18 16.94 -3.71 2.74
CA THR A 18 17.40 -4.91 3.46
C THR A 18 18.60 -5.55 2.77
N ALA A 19 18.59 -5.64 1.43
CA ALA A 19 19.72 -6.15 0.66
C ALA A 19 20.95 -5.24 0.77
N GLU A 20 20.78 -3.93 0.69
CA GLU A 20 21.86 -2.95 0.86
C GLU A 20 22.45 -2.98 2.27
N LYS A 21 21.61 -3.13 3.29
CA LYS A 21 22.05 -3.32 4.68
C LYS A 21 22.88 -4.57 4.83
N ALA A 22 22.42 -5.72 4.30
CA ALA A 22 23.15 -6.98 4.35
C ALA A 22 24.52 -6.88 3.64
N HIS A 23 24.58 -6.20 2.49
CA HIS A 23 25.81 -5.93 1.79
C HIS A 23 26.79 -5.10 2.63
N THR A 24 26.29 -4.04 3.27
CA THR A 24 27.10 -3.16 4.15
C THR A 24 27.60 -3.92 5.38
N GLN A 25 26.79 -4.81 5.95
CA GLN A 25 27.22 -5.70 7.04
C GLN A 25 28.37 -6.63 6.60
N GLY A 26 28.29 -7.19 5.40
CA GLY A 26 29.36 -7.99 4.83
C GLY A 26 30.68 -7.22 4.65
N ILE A 27 30.59 -5.95 4.20
CA ILE A 27 31.78 -5.07 4.12
C ILE A 27 32.37 -4.82 5.51
N LYS A 28 31.52 -4.59 6.52
CA LYS A 28 31.96 -4.37 7.89
C LYS A 28 32.67 -5.60 8.49
N GLU A 29 32.18 -6.81 8.19
CA GLU A 29 32.83 -8.06 8.59
C GLU A 29 34.19 -8.22 7.94
N LYS A 30 34.31 -7.91 6.64
CA LYS A 30 35.60 -7.93 5.91
C LYS A 30 36.58 -6.93 6.48
N LEU A 31 36.10 -5.75 6.86
CA LEU A 31 36.91 -4.69 7.48
C LEU A 31 37.61 -5.19 8.76
N TYR A 32 36.94 -5.99 9.56
CA TYR A 32 37.52 -6.62 10.75
C TYR A 32 38.63 -7.61 10.39
N GLY A 33 38.40 -8.43 9.35
CA GLY A 33 39.42 -9.35 8.83
C GLY A 33 40.68 -8.64 8.32
N ASP A 34 40.49 -7.55 7.55
CA ASP A 34 41.58 -6.73 7.02
C ASP A 34 42.39 -6.04 8.14
N TYR A 35 41.73 -5.66 9.22
CA TYR A 35 42.39 -5.13 10.40
C TYR A 35 43.18 -6.23 11.15
N ALA A 36 42.60 -7.43 11.32
CA ALA A 36 43.28 -8.57 11.95
C ALA A 36 44.48 -9.04 11.17
N ASP A 37 44.47 -8.92 9.83
CA ASP A 37 45.56 -9.23 8.92
C ASP A 37 46.58 -8.10 8.73
N GLU A 38 46.48 -7.05 9.54
CA GLU A 38 47.37 -5.88 9.52
C GLU A 38 47.37 -5.10 8.18
N ILE A 39 46.31 -5.26 7.36
CA ILE A 39 46.11 -4.52 6.09
C ILE A 39 45.67 -3.09 6.38
N LEU A 40 44.86 -2.91 7.43
CA LEU A 40 44.37 -1.60 7.88
C LEU A 40 45.01 -1.16 9.18
N THR A 41 45.30 0.12 9.31
CA THR A 41 45.68 0.73 10.60
C THR A 41 44.51 0.71 11.56
N ARG A 42 44.78 0.80 12.85
CA ARG A 42 43.73 0.94 13.87
C ARG A 42 42.84 2.17 13.63
N GLU A 43 43.44 3.28 13.25
CA GLU A 43 42.72 4.52 12.96
C GLU A 43 41.77 4.36 11.78
N ASP A 44 42.25 3.82 10.67
CA ASP A 44 41.41 3.55 9.49
C ASP A 44 40.27 2.59 9.81
N PHE A 45 40.56 1.51 10.55
CA PHE A 45 39.56 0.56 10.98
C PHE A 45 38.44 1.22 11.80
N LEU A 46 38.80 2.04 12.78
CA LEU A 46 37.81 2.74 13.63
C LEU A 46 36.96 3.71 12.81
N ASN A 47 37.59 4.47 11.91
CA ASN A 47 36.88 5.42 11.06
C ASN A 47 35.87 4.73 10.12
N TYR A 48 36.30 3.67 9.43
CA TYR A 48 35.41 2.91 8.55
C TYR A 48 34.34 2.16 9.32
N ASN A 49 34.69 1.60 10.47
CA ASN A 49 33.72 0.89 11.31
C ASN A 49 32.59 1.83 11.78
N GLU A 50 32.95 3.05 12.17
CA GLU A 50 31.95 4.08 12.54
C GLU A 50 31.09 4.47 11.34
N LEU A 51 31.69 4.72 10.18
CA LEU A 51 30.99 5.06 8.95
C LEU A 51 29.95 4.00 8.55
N TYR A 52 30.36 2.75 8.52
CA TYR A 52 29.45 1.64 8.13
C TYR A 52 28.42 1.35 9.20
N SER A 53 28.73 1.53 10.49
CA SER A 53 27.76 1.42 11.57
C SER A 53 26.63 2.44 11.45
N LYS A 54 26.96 3.71 11.18
CA LYS A 54 25.99 4.76 10.94
C LYS A 54 25.11 4.45 9.73
N ARG A 55 25.71 3.96 8.66
CA ARG A 55 24.97 3.59 7.44
C ARG A 55 23.98 2.44 7.69
N ILE A 56 24.35 1.46 8.48
CA ILE A 56 23.47 0.38 8.90
C ILE A 56 22.31 0.91 9.75
N GLU A 57 22.56 1.81 10.69
CA GLU A 57 21.53 2.46 11.49
C GLU A 57 20.55 3.27 10.63
N GLU A 58 21.03 3.99 9.62
CA GLU A 58 20.18 4.71 8.66
C GLU A 58 19.28 3.77 7.86
N TYR A 59 19.79 2.62 7.42
CA TYR A 59 18.97 1.60 6.76
C TYR A 59 17.90 1.04 7.70
N ASP A 60 18.24 0.74 8.95
CA ASP A 60 17.28 0.25 9.95
C ASP A 60 16.18 1.25 10.20
N HIS A 61 16.53 2.53 10.33
CA HIS A 61 15.56 3.60 10.53
C HIS A 61 14.57 3.72 9.36
N LYS A 62 15.09 3.74 8.12
CA LYS A 62 14.26 3.79 6.91
C LYS A 62 13.35 2.58 6.76
N ILE A 63 13.86 1.39 7.04
CA ILE A 63 13.07 0.15 7.01
C ILE A 63 11.94 0.22 8.03
N THR A 64 12.22 0.65 9.26
CA THR A 64 11.21 0.80 10.31
C THR A 64 10.12 1.79 9.93
N GLU A 65 10.49 2.94 9.34
CA GLU A 65 9.52 3.93 8.85
C GLU A 65 8.62 3.36 7.74
N LEU A 66 9.22 2.65 6.78
CA LEU A 66 8.47 2.04 5.68
C LEU A 66 7.55 0.90 6.15
N GLU A 67 7.97 0.11 7.13
CA GLU A 67 7.13 -0.92 7.75
C GLU A 67 5.93 -0.31 8.47
N ALA A 68 6.12 0.79 9.20
CA ALA A 68 5.04 1.53 9.85
C ALA A 68 4.06 2.10 8.80
N GLU A 69 4.56 2.68 7.72
CA GLU A 69 3.72 3.19 6.63
C GLU A 69 2.94 2.06 5.95
N ARG A 70 3.58 0.92 5.68
CA ARG A 70 2.90 -0.26 5.13
C ARG A 70 1.77 -0.74 6.03
N GLN A 71 2.02 -0.83 7.34
CA GLN A 71 1.03 -1.26 8.30
C GLN A 71 -0.15 -0.28 8.38
N ASN A 72 0.11 1.02 8.36
CA ASN A 72 -0.93 2.04 8.35
C ASN A 72 -1.82 1.94 7.10
N LEU A 73 -1.23 1.70 5.94
CA LEU A 73 -1.98 1.51 4.69
C LEU A 73 -2.82 0.23 4.70
N GLN A 74 -2.32 -0.85 5.28
CA GLN A 74 -3.04 -2.12 5.40
C GLN A 74 -4.20 -2.04 6.40
N ASN A 75 -4.07 -1.23 7.45
CA ASN A 75 -5.08 -1.04 8.49
C ASN A 75 -6.02 0.13 8.19
N ALA A 76 -5.80 0.88 7.10
CA ALA A 76 -6.69 1.96 6.70
C ALA A 76 -8.09 1.42 6.43
N PRO A 77 -9.16 2.12 6.88
CA PRO A 77 -10.52 1.73 6.56
C PRO A 77 -10.72 1.67 5.05
N ASN A 78 -11.46 0.67 4.59
CA ASN A 78 -11.79 0.54 3.18
C ASN A 78 -12.46 1.82 2.68
N ALA A 79 -11.87 2.48 1.70
CA ALA A 79 -12.42 3.70 1.11
C ALA A 79 -13.75 3.46 0.38
N TYR A 80 -14.02 2.21 -0.01
CA TYR A 80 -15.22 1.82 -0.75
C TYR A 80 -15.88 0.59 -0.11
N PRO A 81 -16.60 0.75 1.03
CA PRO A 81 -17.28 -0.35 1.71
C PRO A 81 -18.25 -1.12 0.82
N PHE A 82 -18.85 -0.48 -0.17
CA PHE A 82 -19.78 -1.11 -1.11
C PHE A 82 -19.12 -2.23 -1.94
N LEU A 83 -17.81 -2.19 -2.16
CA LEU A 83 -17.11 -3.26 -2.88
C LEU A 83 -17.16 -4.60 -2.14
N ASP A 84 -17.12 -4.58 -0.82
CA ASP A 84 -17.25 -5.79 0.01
C ASP A 84 -18.67 -6.35 -0.09
N VAL A 85 -19.66 -5.46 -0.03
CA VAL A 85 -21.08 -5.83 -0.23
C VAL A 85 -21.32 -6.37 -1.63
N TYR A 86 -20.77 -5.72 -2.67
CA TYR A 86 -20.85 -6.17 -4.05
C TYR A 86 -20.24 -7.56 -4.25
N ARG A 87 -19.07 -7.82 -3.67
CA ARG A 87 -18.42 -9.15 -3.73
C ARG A 87 -19.26 -10.23 -3.08
N LYS A 88 -19.95 -9.91 -1.99
CA LYS A 88 -20.83 -10.82 -1.27
C LYS A 88 -22.01 -11.23 -2.12
N TYR A 89 -22.61 -10.32 -2.90
CA TYR A 89 -23.86 -10.56 -3.63
C TYR A 89 -23.71 -10.77 -5.14
N ARG A 90 -22.52 -10.60 -5.70
CA ARG A 90 -22.29 -10.71 -7.18
C ARG A 90 -22.67 -12.06 -7.82
N LYS A 91 -22.79 -13.11 -7.03
CA LYS A 91 -23.11 -14.47 -7.50
C LYS A 91 -24.57 -14.86 -7.24
N LEU A 92 -25.38 -13.97 -6.69
CA LEU A 92 -26.77 -14.25 -6.40
C LEU A 92 -27.62 -13.96 -7.65
N GLU A 93 -28.41 -14.97 -8.01
CA GLU A 93 -29.37 -14.86 -9.12
C GLU A 93 -30.71 -14.28 -8.70
N GLU A 94 -31.00 -14.28 -7.38
CA GLU A 94 -32.26 -13.80 -6.82
C GLU A 94 -32.02 -12.64 -5.82
N ILE A 95 -32.97 -11.71 -5.80
CA ILE A 95 -32.99 -10.62 -4.81
C ILE A 95 -33.47 -11.18 -3.47
N THR A 96 -32.62 -11.16 -2.45
CA THR A 96 -32.94 -11.60 -1.11
C THR A 96 -33.22 -10.42 -0.17
N ARG A 97 -33.95 -10.67 0.94
CA ARG A 97 -34.21 -9.64 1.94
C ARG A 97 -32.95 -9.04 2.58
N PRO A 98 -31.92 -9.83 2.96
CA PRO A 98 -30.65 -9.28 3.43
C PRO A 98 -29.97 -8.37 2.41
N MET A 99 -30.02 -8.70 1.13
CA MET A 99 -29.48 -7.88 0.05
C MET A 99 -30.19 -6.53 -0.04
N VAL A 100 -31.53 -6.51 0.05
CA VAL A 100 -32.31 -5.27 0.03
C VAL A 100 -31.93 -4.38 1.23
N VAL A 101 -31.82 -4.93 2.43
CA VAL A 101 -31.46 -4.19 3.65
C VAL A 101 -30.06 -3.58 3.56
N GLU A 102 -29.09 -4.30 3.01
CA GLU A 102 -27.70 -3.82 2.89
C GLU A 102 -27.49 -2.82 1.75
N LEU A 103 -28.20 -2.94 0.64
CA LEU A 103 -27.95 -2.14 -0.56
C LEU A 103 -28.92 -0.97 -0.74
N ILE A 104 -30.13 -1.08 -0.24
CA ILE A 104 -31.19 -0.08 -0.44
C ILE A 104 -31.40 0.73 0.84
N GLU A 105 -31.23 2.03 0.73
CA GLU A 105 -31.49 2.96 1.83
C GLU A 105 -32.96 3.34 1.91
N LYS A 106 -33.58 3.64 0.76
CA LYS A 106 -34.93 4.17 0.69
C LYS A 106 -35.63 3.75 -0.61
N ILE A 107 -36.92 3.44 -0.50
CA ILE A 107 -37.81 3.22 -1.63
C ILE A 107 -38.97 4.21 -1.49
N GLU A 108 -39.18 5.05 -2.50
CA GLU A 108 -40.30 6.01 -2.55
C GLU A 108 -41.23 5.62 -3.69
N VAL A 109 -42.52 5.57 -3.39
CA VAL A 109 -43.59 5.28 -4.37
C VAL A 109 -44.43 6.55 -4.57
N TYR A 110 -44.49 6.99 -5.79
CA TYR A 110 -45.25 8.18 -6.19
C TYR A 110 -46.52 7.79 -6.96
N GLU A 111 -47.43 8.74 -7.10
CA GLU A 111 -48.60 8.56 -7.92
C GLU A 111 -48.24 8.18 -9.36
N GLY A 112 -49.03 7.29 -9.99
CA GLY A 112 -48.78 6.83 -11.34
C GLY A 112 -47.81 5.65 -11.45
N ASN A 113 -47.60 4.89 -10.36
CA ASN A 113 -46.71 3.75 -10.26
C ASN A 113 -45.22 4.07 -10.48
N ARG A 114 -44.81 5.31 -10.28
CA ARG A 114 -43.41 5.70 -10.30
C ARG A 114 -42.74 5.28 -8.99
N VAL A 115 -41.62 4.56 -9.09
CA VAL A 115 -40.81 4.10 -7.94
C VAL A 115 -39.42 4.70 -8.06
N GLU A 116 -38.94 5.33 -7.00
CA GLU A 116 -37.55 5.77 -6.86
C GLU A 116 -36.86 4.94 -5.80
N ILE A 117 -35.69 4.39 -6.14
CA ILE A 117 -34.84 3.59 -5.24
C ILE A 117 -33.56 4.35 -4.98
N THR A 118 -33.26 4.59 -3.70
CA THR A 118 -32.00 5.18 -3.27
C THR A 118 -31.10 4.10 -2.69
N PHE A 119 -29.91 3.95 -3.27
CA PHE A 119 -28.92 2.99 -2.82
C PHE A 119 -28.01 3.59 -1.75
N ARG A 120 -27.59 2.78 -0.75
CA ARG A 120 -26.75 3.24 0.37
C ARG A 120 -25.37 3.74 -0.06
N PHE A 121 -24.83 3.21 -1.12
CA PHE A 121 -23.46 3.48 -1.58
C PHE A 121 -23.40 4.32 -2.86
N GLN A 122 -24.46 5.09 -3.12
CA GLN A 122 -24.58 5.84 -4.36
C GLN A 122 -23.45 6.87 -4.55
N ASP A 123 -23.11 7.61 -3.51
CA ASP A 123 -22.05 8.62 -3.56
C ASP A 123 -20.66 7.96 -3.74
N GLU A 124 -20.42 6.86 -3.03
CA GLU A 124 -19.17 6.09 -3.14
C GLU A 124 -18.98 5.49 -4.53
N ILE A 125 -20.05 5.02 -5.16
CA ILE A 125 -20.03 4.52 -6.55
C ILE A 125 -19.72 5.65 -7.53
N ALA A 126 -20.32 6.83 -7.34
CA ALA A 126 -20.06 8.01 -8.16
C ALA A 126 -18.61 8.46 -8.06
N ASP A 127 -18.03 8.51 -6.85
CA ASP A 127 -16.62 8.83 -6.61
C ASP A 127 -15.68 7.84 -7.29
N LEU A 128 -15.97 6.54 -7.19
CA LEU A 128 -15.17 5.50 -7.83
C LEU A 128 -15.21 5.60 -9.35
N LEU A 129 -16.36 5.87 -9.94
CA LEU A 129 -16.51 6.04 -11.38
C LEU A 129 -15.73 7.26 -11.88
N GLU A 130 -15.73 8.34 -11.13
CA GLU A 130 -14.95 9.54 -11.44
C GLU A 130 -13.43 9.25 -11.40
N GLU A 131 -12.94 8.56 -10.38
CA GLU A 131 -11.54 8.14 -10.30
C GLU A 131 -11.11 7.25 -11.46
N LEU A 132 -11.95 6.29 -11.86
CA LEU A 132 -11.67 5.41 -12.99
C LEU A 132 -11.64 6.19 -14.31
N HIS A 133 -12.51 7.19 -14.48
CA HIS A 133 -12.54 8.04 -15.64
C HIS A 133 -11.26 8.90 -15.76
N GLN A 134 -10.83 9.51 -14.67
CA GLN A 134 -9.57 10.27 -14.62
C GLN A 134 -8.35 9.41 -14.94
N LYS A 135 -8.30 8.16 -14.47
CA LYS A 135 -7.21 7.22 -14.79
C LYS A 135 -7.18 6.84 -16.26
N GLN A 136 -8.32 6.67 -16.90
CA GLN A 136 -8.40 6.41 -18.35
C GLN A 136 -7.89 7.59 -19.16
N LEU A 137 -8.23 8.83 -18.78
CA LEU A 137 -7.72 10.04 -19.42
C LEU A 137 -6.20 10.19 -19.25
N GLY A 138 -5.66 9.91 -18.05
CA GLY A 138 -4.22 9.93 -17.78
C GLY A 138 -3.44 8.88 -18.57
N GLN A 139 -4.00 7.70 -18.84
CA GLN A 139 -3.38 6.68 -19.69
C GLN A 139 -3.35 7.06 -21.17
N HIS A 140 -4.33 7.78 -21.66
CA HIS A 140 -4.35 8.29 -23.04
C HIS A 140 -3.33 9.39 -23.28
N GLU A 141 -3.00 10.21 -22.29
CA GLU A 141 -1.96 11.22 -22.39
C GLU A 141 -0.54 10.62 -22.42
N VAL A 142 -0.30 9.49 -21.78
CA VAL A 142 1.00 8.83 -21.68
C VAL A 142 1.32 7.97 -22.91
N SER A 143 0.32 7.54 -23.69
CA SER A 143 0.49 6.74 -24.91
C SER A 143 0.57 7.56 -26.20
N ALA A 144 0.52 8.85 -26.10
CA ALA A 144 0.78 9.78 -27.21
C ALA A 144 2.21 10.31 -27.15
#